data_e9883d53726f3dd9c9f7d0f6f6c06bde
#
_entry.id   e9883d53726f3dd9c9f7d0f6f6c06bde
#
_cell.length_a   1.000
_cell.length_b   1.000
_cell.length_c   1.000
_cell.angle_alpha   90.00
_cell.angle_beta   90.00
_cell.angle_gamma   90.00
#
_symmetry.space_group_name_H-M   'P 1'
#
loop_
_entity.id
_entity.type
_entity.pdbx_description
1 polymer ?
#
loop_
_entity_poly.entity_id
_entity_poly.type
_entity_poly.pdbx_seq_one_letter_code
_entity_poly.pdbx_strand_id
1 'polypeptide(L)'
;MSTAAQMAAVQARIGQGAVINVDPGQSIGVRSIGQLTVDGTLNAWGGTITLGGVSVQPTVADGVEAKGHDRSIWVDEHAVLDVAARAATAVDSLGRRYGVVGQGGTIVIGGVIDPATGIASAANLFVVVREGARLDASGSQALLDLSGAGPTLVASRGGTISLASNNGLYLDGTFIANSGGAGAAGGSLNVALETPLYLDTAAARVRQARELVVSAADSGAPLPIGSTPEAVAGGLTYGHGRLTANQVSAGGFDNLSLLSNGLISFDGDVSLRLGQSLSLYSGAMALTDSAAKPSQVFLTAPYVRLAGVGNNNSATDSLVRPTVQGGVSTQGTAGLLSVEASNVLDVRDSVNFGAHAERSKALANGIDRRAFDQAHLVSQGDMRFLARSADKTQTALTTQADLNLIAAQIYPATGAVAEVTAGNTGGEFDPARTLRIGRVRSTDPALPYSVFGSLSLNASTIEQGGVLRAPMGSLSLGVDGGITRATKVINLLPGSLTSVSAGGLVLPYGGTVDGVTWRYDGKQVELLGVGGTRSTGNAAGGVQLAGGALKVQRDAI
;
A
#
# COMPACT_ATOMS: atom_id res chain seq x y z
N MET A 1 -2.86 35.57 3.26
CA MET A 1 -3.44 34.26 2.85
C MET A 1 -4.76 34.53 2.16
N SER A 2 -5.01 33.89 1.02
CA SER A 2 -6.29 34.04 0.30
C SER A 2 -7.37 33.30 1.07
N THR A 3 -8.54 33.91 1.20
CA THR A 3 -9.69 33.26 1.83
C THR A 3 -10.27 32.15 0.95
N ALA A 4 -11.01 31.20 1.52
CA ALA A 4 -11.68 30.13 0.78
C ALA A 4 -12.56 30.70 -0.34
N ALA A 5 -13.27 31.80 -0.10
CA ALA A 5 -14.09 32.50 -1.10
C ALA A 5 -13.25 33.09 -2.25
N GLN A 6 -12.08 33.66 -1.96
CA GLN A 6 -11.18 34.19 -3.00
C GLN A 6 -10.61 33.06 -3.85
N MET A 7 -10.32 31.91 -3.27
CA MET A 7 -9.83 30.74 -3.99
C MET A 7 -10.93 30.07 -4.81
N ALA A 8 -12.17 30.05 -4.34
CA ALA A 8 -13.32 29.53 -5.08
C ALA A 8 -13.62 30.32 -6.38
N ALA A 9 -13.25 31.60 -6.41
CA ALA A 9 -13.42 32.44 -7.59
C ALA A 9 -12.36 32.22 -8.68
N VAL A 10 -11.27 31.47 -8.38
CA VAL A 10 -10.19 31.19 -9.34
C VAL A 10 -10.52 29.92 -10.11
N GLN A 11 -10.57 30.04 -11.43
CA GLN A 11 -10.82 28.91 -12.34
C GLN A 11 -9.74 28.86 -13.41
N ALA A 12 -9.23 27.65 -13.66
CA ALA A 12 -8.42 27.34 -14.82
C ALA A 12 -9.16 26.28 -15.65
N ARG A 13 -9.34 26.55 -16.95
CA ARG A 13 -10.11 25.66 -17.82
C ARG A 13 -9.40 25.42 -19.15
N ILE A 14 -9.27 24.15 -19.52
CA ILE A 14 -8.96 23.70 -20.88
C ILE A 14 -10.25 23.13 -21.43
N GLY A 15 -10.89 23.86 -22.34
CA GLY A 15 -12.21 23.51 -22.85
C GLY A 15 -12.20 22.38 -23.87
N GLN A 16 -13.35 21.82 -24.17
CA GLN A 16 -13.54 20.79 -25.17
C GLN A 16 -13.00 21.23 -26.54
N GLY A 17 -12.26 20.33 -27.20
CA GLY A 17 -11.62 20.59 -28.48
C GLY A 17 -10.31 21.41 -28.40
N ALA A 18 -9.95 21.95 -27.24
CA ALA A 18 -8.64 22.56 -27.06
C ALA A 18 -7.54 21.49 -27.06
N VAL A 19 -6.41 21.76 -27.72
CA VAL A 19 -5.29 20.83 -27.85
C VAL A 19 -3.99 21.52 -27.42
N ILE A 20 -3.26 20.89 -26.51
CA ILE A 20 -1.90 21.30 -26.12
C ILE A 20 -0.96 20.15 -26.48
N ASN A 21 0.01 20.44 -27.36
CA ASN A 21 1.03 19.50 -27.78
C ASN A 21 2.41 20.02 -27.38
N VAL A 22 3.25 19.11 -26.90
CA VAL A 22 4.68 19.34 -26.71
C VAL A 22 5.46 18.25 -27.41
N ASP A 23 6.75 18.50 -27.66
CA ASP A 23 7.63 17.52 -28.28
C ASP A 23 7.78 16.26 -27.38
N PRO A 24 8.07 15.10 -27.98
CA PRO A 24 8.27 13.87 -27.22
C PRO A 24 9.29 14.02 -26.09
N GLY A 25 8.95 13.51 -24.91
CA GLY A 25 9.76 13.61 -23.69
C GLY A 25 9.63 14.93 -22.93
N GLN A 26 8.87 15.89 -23.44
CA GLN A 26 8.62 17.18 -22.78
C GLN A 26 7.42 17.11 -21.80
N SER A 27 7.19 18.20 -21.08
CA SER A 27 6.20 18.21 -20.00
C SER A 27 5.13 19.28 -20.20
N ILE A 28 3.88 18.93 -19.83
CA ILE A 28 2.78 19.86 -19.67
C ILE A 28 2.43 19.93 -18.19
N GLY A 29 2.51 21.12 -17.60
CA GLY A 29 2.13 21.35 -16.21
C GLY A 29 1.02 22.38 -16.11
N VAL A 30 -0.11 22.01 -15.49
CA VAL A 30 -1.24 22.91 -15.21
C VAL A 30 -1.51 22.93 -13.72
N ARG A 31 -1.54 24.12 -13.13
CA ARG A 31 -1.77 24.31 -11.69
C ARG A 31 -2.82 25.40 -11.45
N SER A 32 -3.70 25.17 -10.50
CA SER A 32 -4.68 26.16 -10.05
C SER A 32 -4.74 26.20 -8.53
N ILE A 33 -4.97 27.37 -7.97
CA ILE A 33 -5.32 27.53 -6.55
C ILE A 33 -6.82 27.33 -6.32
N GLY A 34 -7.63 27.33 -7.38
CA GLY A 34 -9.07 27.13 -7.36
C GLY A 34 -9.49 25.89 -8.16
N GLN A 35 -10.59 26.00 -8.85
CA GLN A 35 -11.09 24.95 -9.74
C GLN A 35 -10.16 24.76 -10.95
N LEU A 36 -9.80 23.52 -11.26
CA LEU A 36 -9.11 23.16 -12.49
C LEU A 36 -9.99 22.20 -13.29
N THR A 37 -10.36 22.57 -14.50
CA THR A 37 -11.17 21.74 -15.40
C THR A 37 -10.42 21.49 -16.70
N VAL A 38 -10.30 20.23 -17.08
CA VAL A 38 -9.69 19.77 -18.33
C VAL A 38 -10.70 18.94 -19.10
N ASP A 39 -11.13 19.45 -20.27
CA ASP A 39 -12.06 18.78 -21.21
C ASP A 39 -11.45 18.71 -22.62
N GLY A 40 -10.18 19.01 -22.75
CA GLY A 40 -9.42 19.01 -24.00
C GLY A 40 -8.36 17.92 -24.04
N THR A 41 -7.52 17.97 -25.07
CA THR A 41 -6.45 17.02 -25.31
C THR A 41 -5.09 17.58 -24.91
N LEU A 42 -4.35 16.85 -24.10
CA LEU A 42 -2.98 17.14 -23.69
C LEU A 42 -2.07 16.01 -24.19
N ASN A 43 -1.13 16.34 -25.08
CA ASN A 43 -0.18 15.37 -25.66
C ASN A 43 1.25 15.70 -25.25
N ALA A 44 1.85 14.84 -24.45
CA ALA A 44 3.26 14.87 -24.03
C ALA A 44 3.86 13.48 -24.14
N TRP A 45 3.98 12.97 -25.36
CA TRP A 45 4.36 11.58 -25.67
C TRP A 45 5.70 11.17 -25.05
N GLY A 46 5.69 10.13 -24.22
CA GLY A 46 6.85 9.68 -23.46
C GLY A 46 7.37 10.68 -22.43
N GLY A 47 6.65 11.78 -22.23
CA GLY A 47 6.98 12.86 -21.30
C GLY A 47 6.10 12.86 -20.05
N THR A 48 5.72 14.04 -19.56
CA THR A 48 4.97 14.15 -18.31
C THR A 48 3.80 15.12 -18.43
N ILE A 49 2.63 14.73 -17.94
CA ILE A 49 1.50 15.63 -17.72
C ILE A 49 1.26 15.73 -16.21
N THR A 50 1.26 16.95 -15.68
CA THR A 50 0.98 17.19 -14.26
C THR A 50 -0.18 18.15 -14.12
N LEU A 51 -1.27 17.66 -13.51
CA LEU A 51 -2.42 18.47 -13.09
C LEU A 51 -2.37 18.60 -11.57
N GLY A 52 -2.19 19.82 -11.05
CA GLY A 52 -1.99 20.05 -9.64
C GLY A 52 -2.75 21.24 -9.09
N GLY A 53 -2.98 21.21 -7.78
CA GLY A 53 -3.38 22.36 -7.00
C GLY A 53 -2.19 22.97 -6.26
N VAL A 54 -2.26 24.24 -5.95
CA VAL A 54 -1.37 24.82 -4.95
C VAL A 54 -1.84 24.31 -3.59
N SER A 55 -0.96 23.66 -2.86
CA SER A 55 -1.25 23.20 -1.51
C SER A 55 -1.51 24.42 -0.60
N VAL A 56 -2.76 24.64 -0.31
CA VAL A 56 -3.16 25.51 0.80
C VAL A 56 -3.42 24.58 1.96
N GLN A 57 -2.51 24.57 2.92
CA GLN A 57 -2.70 23.82 4.17
C GLN A 57 -4.00 24.31 4.79
N PRO A 58 -4.99 23.45 5.06
CA PRO A 58 -6.14 23.85 5.85
C PRO A 58 -5.62 24.27 7.22
N THR A 59 -6.06 25.42 7.69
CA THR A 59 -5.78 25.81 9.07
C THR A 59 -6.59 24.88 9.97
N VAL A 60 -5.92 23.94 10.58
CA VAL A 60 -6.50 22.88 11.43
C VAL A 60 -7.26 23.46 12.65
N ALA A 61 -7.09 24.75 12.94
CA ALA A 61 -7.73 25.42 14.07
C ALA A 61 -9.27 25.36 14.01
N ASP A 62 -9.87 25.34 12.86
CA ASP A 62 -11.31 25.53 12.73
C ASP A 62 -12.08 24.37 12.08
N GLY A 63 -11.46 23.27 11.72
CA GLY A 63 -12.11 22.03 11.21
C GLY A 63 -13.23 22.22 10.17
N VAL A 64 -13.85 23.37 10.16
CA VAL A 64 -14.95 23.79 9.30
C VAL A 64 -14.44 24.24 7.93
N GLU A 65 -13.28 24.88 7.85
CA GLU A 65 -12.73 25.34 6.57
C GLU A 65 -12.21 24.21 5.68
N ALA A 66 -11.84 23.09 6.27
CA ALA A 66 -11.36 21.94 5.51
C ALA A 66 -12.45 21.27 4.67
N LYS A 67 -13.71 21.34 5.09
CA LYS A 67 -14.89 20.91 4.35
C LYS A 67 -15.40 21.95 3.35
N GLY A 68 -14.94 23.17 3.44
CA GLY A 68 -15.62 24.31 2.87
C GLY A 68 -15.40 24.54 1.39
N HIS A 69 -14.70 23.67 0.66
CA HIS A 69 -14.52 23.87 -0.76
C HIS A 69 -14.68 22.57 -1.54
N ASP A 70 -15.64 22.54 -2.42
CA ASP A 70 -15.85 21.45 -3.36
C ASP A 70 -14.98 21.59 -4.62
N ARG A 71 -13.85 22.29 -4.51
CA ARG A 71 -12.91 22.47 -5.61
C ARG A 71 -12.25 21.15 -5.97
N SER A 72 -12.04 20.98 -7.26
CA SER A 72 -11.49 19.76 -7.81
C SER A 72 -10.49 20.01 -8.92
N ILE A 73 -9.66 19.01 -9.16
CA ILE A 73 -9.05 18.76 -10.46
C ILE A 73 -10.04 17.87 -11.19
N TRP A 74 -10.74 18.47 -12.16
CA TRP A 74 -11.83 17.86 -12.90
C TRP A 74 -11.34 17.52 -14.31
N VAL A 75 -11.19 16.24 -14.59
CA VAL A 75 -10.89 15.71 -15.92
C VAL A 75 -12.19 15.22 -16.52
N ASP A 76 -12.71 15.98 -17.47
CA ASP A 76 -14.06 15.84 -17.98
C ASP A 76 -14.18 14.76 -19.07
N GLU A 77 -15.39 14.49 -19.49
CA GLU A 77 -15.79 13.34 -20.34
C GLU A 77 -15.05 13.25 -21.68
N HIS A 78 -14.62 14.38 -22.26
CA HIS A 78 -13.89 14.40 -23.52
C HIS A 78 -12.39 14.56 -23.36
N ALA A 79 -11.90 14.61 -22.15
CA ALA A 79 -10.48 14.83 -21.87
C ALA A 79 -9.63 13.64 -22.31
N VAL A 80 -8.53 13.94 -22.99
CA VAL A 80 -7.49 12.97 -23.36
C VAL A 80 -6.14 13.47 -22.83
N LEU A 81 -5.54 12.70 -21.95
CA LEU A 81 -4.18 12.92 -21.45
C LEU A 81 -3.29 11.81 -22.03
N ASP A 82 -2.48 12.14 -23.03
CA ASP A 82 -1.67 11.17 -23.77
C ASP A 82 -0.18 11.40 -23.52
N VAL A 83 0.42 10.49 -22.77
CA VAL A 83 1.87 10.36 -22.58
C VAL A 83 2.38 9.01 -23.10
N ALA A 84 1.60 8.34 -23.96
CA ALA A 84 2.02 7.09 -24.54
C ALA A 84 3.34 7.24 -25.30
N ALA A 85 4.13 6.20 -25.25
CA ALA A 85 5.42 6.18 -25.93
C ALA A 85 5.29 6.28 -27.45
N ARG A 86 6.34 6.79 -28.07
CA ARG A 86 6.53 6.78 -29.53
C ARG A 86 7.85 6.09 -29.84
N ALA A 87 7.87 5.34 -30.93
CA ALA A 87 9.10 4.83 -31.51
C ALA A 87 9.53 5.75 -32.68
N ALA A 88 10.79 6.12 -32.68
CA ALA A 88 11.41 6.86 -33.80
C ALA A 88 12.42 5.93 -34.49
N THR A 89 12.16 5.62 -35.75
CA THR A 89 13.00 4.69 -36.52
C THR A 89 13.46 5.31 -37.83
N ALA A 90 14.65 4.91 -38.27
CA ALA A 90 15.20 5.29 -39.56
C ALA A 90 15.85 4.05 -40.22
N VAL A 91 16.26 4.21 -41.48
CA VAL A 91 16.94 3.17 -42.24
C VAL A 91 18.32 3.73 -42.66
N ASP A 92 19.37 2.95 -42.41
CA ASP A 92 20.73 3.35 -42.84
C ASP A 92 20.97 3.07 -44.32
N SER A 93 22.16 3.44 -44.81
CA SER A 93 22.55 3.23 -46.24
C SER A 93 22.65 1.75 -46.65
N LEU A 94 22.63 0.82 -45.67
CA LEU A 94 22.65 -0.62 -45.90
C LEU A 94 21.26 -1.23 -45.77
N GLY A 95 20.22 -0.42 -45.64
CA GLY A 95 18.84 -0.88 -45.48
C GLY A 95 18.50 -1.37 -44.06
N ARG A 96 19.37 -1.19 -43.06
CA ARG A 96 19.14 -1.66 -41.71
C ARG A 96 18.31 -0.64 -40.93
N ARG A 97 17.30 -1.13 -40.21
CA ARG A 97 16.44 -0.30 -39.36
C ARG A 97 17.11 -0.05 -38.02
N TYR A 98 17.24 1.18 -37.66
CA TYR A 98 17.74 1.63 -36.35
C TYR A 98 16.81 2.68 -35.75
N GLY A 99 16.94 2.93 -34.45
CA GLY A 99 16.11 3.93 -33.81
C GLY A 99 16.00 3.75 -32.31
N VAL A 100 15.04 4.46 -31.73
CA VAL A 100 14.74 4.45 -30.30
C VAL A 100 13.29 4.05 -30.09
N VAL A 101 13.06 3.12 -29.17
CA VAL A 101 11.72 2.73 -28.71
C VAL A 101 11.51 3.41 -27.36
N GLY A 102 10.72 4.49 -27.36
CA GLY A 102 10.42 5.27 -26.15
C GLY A 102 9.61 4.45 -25.15
N GLN A 103 9.73 4.79 -23.88
CA GLN A 103 8.91 4.22 -22.79
C GLN A 103 7.69 5.11 -22.57
N GLY A 104 6.60 4.53 -22.01
CA GLY A 104 5.43 5.29 -21.57
C GLY A 104 5.82 6.37 -20.57
N GLY A 105 5.18 7.53 -20.68
CA GLY A 105 5.45 8.69 -19.84
C GLY A 105 4.73 8.64 -18.49
N THR A 106 4.57 9.81 -17.88
CA THR A 106 3.98 9.91 -16.54
C THR A 106 2.81 10.89 -16.54
N ILE A 107 1.67 10.48 -15.99
CA ILE A 107 0.54 11.36 -15.69
C ILE A 107 0.43 11.47 -14.17
N VAL A 108 0.43 12.71 -13.66
CA VAL A 108 0.22 13.01 -12.25
C VAL A 108 -0.98 13.92 -12.10
N ILE A 109 -2.00 13.46 -11.37
CA ILE A 109 -3.17 14.27 -11.02
C ILE A 109 -3.24 14.35 -9.49
N GLY A 110 -3.03 15.56 -8.98
CA GLY A 110 -3.10 15.86 -7.55
C GLY A 110 -1.85 15.50 -6.75
N GLY A 111 -1.10 14.47 -7.13
CA GLY A 111 0.13 14.12 -6.41
C GLY A 111 0.65 12.71 -6.64
N VAL A 112 1.63 12.31 -5.84
CA VAL A 112 2.33 11.02 -5.94
C VAL A 112 2.49 10.36 -4.58
N ILE A 113 2.62 9.03 -4.56
CA ILE A 113 3.00 8.26 -3.37
C ILE A 113 4.52 8.19 -3.29
N ASP A 114 5.09 8.50 -2.15
CA ASP A 114 6.48 8.16 -1.83
C ASP A 114 6.53 6.71 -1.29
N PRO A 115 7.09 5.76 -2.03
CA PRO A 115 7.12 4.36 -1.63
C PRO A 115 8.06 4.10 -0.43
N ALA A 116 9.00 5.01 -0.18
CA ALA A 116 9.93 4.87 0.95
C ALA A 116 9.23 5.17 2.28
N THR A 117 8.41 6.21 2.30
CA THR A 117 7.70 6.66 3.51
C THR A 117 6.29 6.10 3.64
N GLY A 118 5.64 5.73 2.52
CA GLY A 118 4.21 5.39 2.49
C GLY A 118 3.32 6.61 2.77
N ILE A 119 3.74 7.78 2.30
CA ILE A 119 3.03 9.05 2.41
C ILE A 119 2.79 9.56 0.99
N ALA A 120 1.66 10.19 0.73
CA ALA A 120 1.42 10.86 -0.53
C ALA A 120 1.59 12.37 -0.41
N SER A 121 2.13 12.98 -1.45
CA SER A 121 2.03 14.43 -1.63
C SER A 121 0.73 14.73 -2.37
N ALA A 122 -0.39 14.78 -1.68
CA ALA A 122 -1.70 14.93 -2.28
C ALA A 122 -2.18 16.39 -2.28
N ALA A 123 -2.88 16.78 -3.35
CA ALA A 123 -3.49 18.10 -3.42
C ALA A 123 -4.71 18.21 -2.49
N ASN A 124 -4.90 19.36 -1.86
CA ASN A 124 -6.10 19.69 -1.09
C ASN A 124 -7.27 20.06 -2.02
N LEU A 125 -7.62 19.16 -2.91
CA LEU A 125 -8.67 19.25 -3.92
C LEU A 125 -9.25 17.86 -4.12
N PHE A 126 -10.51 17.75 -4.51
CA PHE A 126 -11.02 16.51 -5.07
C PHE A 126 -10.31 16.19 -6.38
N VAL A 127 -10.11 14.92 -6.68
CA VAL A 127 -9.69 14.46 -8.01
C VAL A 127 -10.87 13.72 -8.63
N VAL A 128 -11.37 14.28 -9.73
CA VAL A 128 -12.51 13.73 -10.46
C VAL A 128 -12.06 13.43 -11.89
N VAL A 129 -12.09 12.17 -12.27
CA VAL A 129 -11.86 11.70 -13.63
C VAL A 129 -13.14 11.06 -14.11
N ARG A 130 -13.81 11.76 -15.03
CA ARG A 130 -15.15 11.41 -15.51
C ARG A 130 -15.14 10.18 -16.40
N GLU A 131 -16.27 9.49 -16.45
CA GLU A 131 -16.53 8.51 -17.51
C GLU A 131 -16.37 9.16 -18.89
N GLY A 132 -15.66 8.49 -19.81
CA GLY A 132 -15.27 9.04 -21.11
C GLY A 132 -13.86 9.63 -21.14
N ALA A 133 -13.36 10.18 -20.06
CA ALA A 133 -11.98 10.65 -19.97
C ALA A 133 -10.97 9.50 -20.16
N ARG A 134 -9.88 9.77 -20.90
CA ARG A 134 -8.84 8.79 -21.21
C ARG A 134 -7.46 9.28 -20.80
N LEU A 135 -6.80 8.49 -19.97
CA LEU A 135 -5.41 8.69 -19.55
C LEU A 135 -4.58 7.55 -20.14
N ASP A 136 -3.61 7.87 -20.99
CA ASP A 136 -2.81 6.86 -21.69
C ASP A 136 -1.31 7.07 -21.48
N ALA A 137 -0.67 6.10 -20.85
CA ALA A 137 0.77 6.02 -20.62
C ALA A 137 1.37 4.73 -21.19
N SER A 138 0.81 4.19 -22.29
CA SER A 138 1.25 2.94 -22.88
C SER A 138 2.68 3.01 -23.43
N GLY A 139 3.36 1.87 -23.45
CA GLY A 139 4.65 1.67 -24.11
C GLY A 139 4.52 1.64 -25.64
N SER A 140 5.63 1.50 -26.32
CA SER A 140 5.70 1.40 -27.78
C SER A 140 6.54 0.20 -28.23
N GLN A 141 6.49 -0.11 -29.53
CA GLN A 141 7.35 -1.13 -30.11
C GLN A 141 7.80 -0.75 -31.53
N ALA A 142 8.95 -1.25 -31.92
CA ALA A 142 9.45 -1.14 -33.29
C ALA A 142 10.32 -2.31 -33.68
N LEU A 143 10.35 -2.61 -34.97
CA LEU A 143 11.26 -3.59 -35.54
C LEU A 143 12.61 -2.89 -35.82
N LEU A 144 13.66 -3.34 -35.13
CA LEU A 144 15.03 -2.81 -35.27
C LEU A 144 15.98 -3.94 -35.68
N ASP A 145 17.00 -3.61 -36.49
CA ASP A 145 18.03 -4.56 -36.86
C ASP A 145 19.16 -4.52 -35.83
N LEU A 146 19.10 -5.42 -34.84
CA LEU A 146 20.06 -5.48 -33.75
C LEU A 146 21.32 -6.24 -34.17
N SER A 147 22.49 -5.72 -33.77
CA SER A 147 23.78 -6.38 -34.01
C SER A 147 23.79 -7.79 -33.39
N GLY A 148 24.09 -8.79 -34.22
CA GLY A 148 24.13 -10.20 -33.80
C GLY A 148 22.80 -10.92 -33.69
N ALA A 149 21.65 -10.21 -33.73
CA ALA A 149 20.31 -10.81 -33.64
C ALA A 149 19.44 -10.57 -34.90
N GLY A 150 19.85 -9.63 -35.78
CA GLY A 150 19.08 -9.24 -36.95
C GLY A 150 17.76 -8.51 -36.63
N PRO A 151 16.75 -8.62 -37.49
CA PRO A 151 15.48 -7.94 -37.29
C PRO A 151 14.78 -8.44 -36.02
N THR A 152 14.67 -7.56 -35.03
CA THR A 152 14.13 -7.88 -33.71
C THR A 152 13.04 -6.87 -33.36
N LEU A 153 11.89 -7.37 -32.91
CA LEU A 153 10.82 -6.53 -32.37
C LEU A 153 11.20 -6.10 -30.95
N VAL A 154 11.53 -4.82 -30.80
CA VAL A 154 11.87 -4.21 -29.50
C VAL A 154 10.64 -3.54 -28.95
N ALA A 155 10.24 -3.91 -27.72
CA ALA A 155 9.13 -3.34 -27.02
C ALA A 155 9.58 -2.62 -25.75
N SER A 156 8.87 -1.58 -25.35
CA SER A 156 9.10 -0.82 -24.13
C SER A 156 8.01 -1.03 -23.09
N ARG A 157 8.33 -0.74 -21.85
CA ARG A 157 7.37 -0.79 -20.75
C ARG A 157 6.34 0.34 -20.83
N GLY A 158 5.17 0.11 -20.24
CA GLY A 158 4.19 1.15 -19.93
C GLY A 158 4.72 2.16 -18.91
N GLY A 159 4.09 3.33 -18.87
CA GLY A 159 4.44 4.42 -17.98
C GLY A 159 3.73 4.40 -16.64
N THR A 160 3.54 5.56 -16.05
CA THR A 160 2.96 5.69 -14.71
C THR A 160 1.76 6.64 -14.72
N ILE A 161 0.68 6.24 -14.05
CA ILE A 161 -0.47 7.10 -13.74
C ILE A 161 -0.55 7.22 -12.21
N SER A 162 -0.50 8.45 -11.69
CA SER A 162 -0.62 8.76 -10.26
C SER A 162 -1.79 9.69 -10.01
N LEU A 163 -2.68 9.28 -9.12
CA LEU A 163 -3.91 9.98 -8.75
C LEU A 163 -3.93 10.13 -7.23
N ALA A 164 -3.84 11.36 -6.73
CA ALA A 164 -3.77 11.58 -5.29
C ALA A 164 -4.61 12.78 -4.83
N SER A 165 -5.38 12.61 -3.78
CA SER A 165 -6.26 13.64 -3.23
C SER A 165 -6.26 13.63 -1.70
N ASN A 166 -6.33 14.83 -1.10
CA ASN A 166 -6.65 15.00 0.31
C ASN A 166 -8.16 15.03 0.58
N ASN A 167 -8.98 15.22 -0.42
CA ASN A 167 -10.42 15.42 -0.22
C ASN A 167 -11.25 14.20 -0.60
N GLY A 168 -11.07 13.68 -1.81
CA GLY A 168 -11.78 12.50 -2.31
C GLY A 168 -11.44 12.20 -3.76
N LEU A 169 -11.74 10.97 -4.19
CA LEU A 169 -11.40 10.43 -5.50
C LEU A 169 -12.64 9.89 -6.20
N TYR A 170 -12.92 10.39 -7.38
CA TYR A 170 -13.95 9.93 -8.31
C TYR A 170 -13.26 9.50 -9.60
N LEU A 171 -13.10 8.21 -9.80
CA LEU A 171 -12.21 7.63 -10.80
C LEU A 171 -13.01 6.78 -11.81
N ASP A 172 -13.90 7.41 -12.57
CA ASP A 172 -14.79 6.73 -13.52
C ASP A 172 -14.20 6.63 -14.94
N GLY A 173 -13.04 7.27 -15.18
CA GLY A 173 -12.36 7.29 -16.46
C GLY A 173 -11.59 6.02 -16.81
N THR A 174 -11.01 6.02 -18.01
CA THR A 174 -10.19 4.93 -18.54
C THR A 174 -8.70 5.22 -18.30
N PHE A 175 -8.02 4.32 -17.63
CA PHE A 175 -6.58 4.39 -17.33
C PHE A 175 -5.85 3.29 -18.10
N ILE A 176 -4.84 3.64 -18.91
CA ILE A 176 -4.14 2.71 -19.78
C ILE A 176 -2.63 2.91 -19.64
N ALA A 177 -1.90 1.84 -19.41
CA ALA A 177 -0.44 1.82 -19.41
C ALA A 177 0.08 0.45 -19.86
N ASN A 178 -0.44 -0.05 -20.98
CA ASN A 178 -0.03 -1.32 -21.56
C ASN A 178 1.46 -1.33 -21.88
N SER A 179 2.08 -2.51 -21.83
CA SER A 179 3.38 -2.71 -22.46
C SER A 179 3.32 -2.43 -23.96
N GLY A 180 4.42 -2.02 -24.56
CA GLY A 180 4.52 -1.85 -26.00
C GLY A 180 4.47 -3.16 -26.80
N GLY A 181 4.65 -4.29 -26.13
CA GLY A 181 4.61 -5.61 -26.76
C GLY A 181 5.14 -6.72 -25.87
N ALA A 182 5.24 -7.92 -26.44
CA ALA A 182 5.70 -9.10 -25.71
C ALA A 182 7.09 -8.92 -25.10
N GLY A 183 7.28 -9.40 -23.90
CA GLY A 183 8.55 -9.31 -23.15
C GLY A 183 8.79 -7.97 -22.43
N ALA A 184 7.96 -6.97 -22.65
CA ALA A 184 7.98 -5.72 -21.89
C ALA A 184 6.90 -5.72 -20.79
N ALA A 185 7.18 -5.03 -19.71
CA ALA A 185 6.23 -4.91 -18.59
C ALA A 185 5.16 -3.85 -18.86
N GLY A 186 3.98 -4.05 -18.31
CA GLY A 186 2.96 -3.03 -18.19
C GLY A 186 3.39 -1.91 -17.25
N GLY A 187 2.56 -0.86 -17.16
CA GLY A 187 2.87 0.32 -16.36
C GLY A 187 2.52 0.20 -14.88
N SER A 188 2.48 1.36 -14.24
CA SER A 188 2.19 1.51 -12.82
C SER A 188 0.97 2.42 -12.61
N LEU A 189 0.05 1.97 -11.73
CA LEU A 189 -1.04 2.79 -11.22
C LEU A 189 -0.84 3.07 -9.74
N ASN A 190 -0.84 4.33 -9.36
CA ASN A 190 -0.75 4.78 -7.98
C ASN A 190 -2.00 5.58 -7.63
N VAL A 191 -2.73 5.15 -6.61
CA VAL A 191 -3.94 5.83 -6.14
C VAL A 191 -3.81 6.11 -4.65
N ALA A 192 -3.92 7.38 -4.27
CA ALA A 192 -3.77 7.82 -2.90
C ALA A 192 -4.92 8.70 -2.42
N LEU A 193 -5.58 8.26 -1.36
CA LEU A 193 -6.52 9.05 -0.58
C LEU A 193 -5.86 9.42 0.76
N GLU A 194 -5.15 10.54 0.78
CA GLU A 194 -4.44 11.03 1.98
C GLU A 194 -5.28 12.03 2.77
N THR A 195 -6.53 11.76 2.89
CA THR A 195 -7.48 12.64 3.56
C THR A 195 -7.17 12.74 5.04
N PRO A 196 -6.88 13.94 5.56
CA PRO A 196 -6.71 14.14 6.99
C PRO A 196 -8.03 13.88 7.74
N LEU A 197 -7.91 13.59 9.03
CA LEU A 197 -9.06 13.41 9.89
C LEU A 197 -9.55 14.76 10.39
N TYR A 198 -10.51 15.35 9.70
CA TYR A 198 -11.11 16.62 10.12
C TYR A 198 -12.25 16.42 11.13
N LEU A 199 -12.43 17.42 12.00
CA LEU A 199 -13.61 17.55 12.82
C LEU A 199 -14.71 18.24 12.03
N ASP A 200 -15.91 17.71 12.06
CA ASP A 200 -17.04 18.22 11.29
C ASP A 200 -17.54 19.58 11.78
N THR A 201 -17.52 19.77 13.07
CA THR A 201 -17.74 21.07 13.72
C THR A 201 -16.89 21.17 14.99
N ALA A 202 -16.45 22.37 15.35
CA ALA A 202 -15.75 22.60 16.61
C ALA A 202 -16.59 22.19 17.83
N ALA A 203 -17.91 22.28 17.75
CA ALA A 203 -18.84 21.95 18.83
C ALA A 203 -19.11 20.44 18.93
N ALA A 204 -19.26 19.74 17.81
CA ALA A 204 -19.66 18.33 17.81
C ALA A 204 -18.50 17.35 17.81
N ARG A 205 -17.29 17.76 17.42
CA ARG A 205 -16.09 16.91 17.26
C ARG A 205 -16.35 15.63 16.46
N VAL A 206 -17.21 15.71 15.48
CA VAL A 206 -17.59 14.60 14.64
C VAL A 206 -16.48 14.35 13.62
N ARG A 207 -16.01 13.12 13.56
CA ARG A 207 -14.97 12.69 12.63
C ARG A 207 -15.61 12.11 11.38
N GLN A 208 -15.00 12.38 10.22
CA GLN A 208 -15.43 11.75 8.99
C GLN A 208 -14.65 10.47 8.74
N ALA A 209 -15.35 9.45 8.30
CA ALA A 209 -14.72 8.22 7.83
C ALA A 209 -13.94 8.49 6.54
N ARG A 210 -12.82 7.80 6.40
CA ARG A 210 -11.93 7.89 5.23
C ARG A 210 -11.76 6.51 4.66
N GLU A 211 -12.10 6.36 3.39
CA GLU A 211 -12.15 5.04 2.79
C GLU A 211 -11.85 5.06 1.30
N LEU A 212 -10.95 4.18 0.89
CA LEU A 212 -10.75 3.80 -0.51
C LEU A 212 -11.38 2.43 -0.74
N VAL A 213 -12.46 2.39 -1.51
CA VAL A 213 -13.17 1.15 -1.83
C VAL A 213 -12.61 0.53 -3.10
N VAL A 214 -12.28 -0.75 -3.04
CA VAL A 214 -11.89 -1.57 -4.18
C VAL A 214 -13.00 -2.58 -4.45
N SER A 215 -13.62 -2.50 -5.63
CA SER A 215 -14.67 -3.44 -6.08
C SER A 215 -14.22 -4.22 -7.30
N ALA A 216 -14.94 -5.29 -7.66
CA ALA A 216 -14.64 -6.04 -8.89
C ALA A 216 -14.97 -5.22 -10.14
N ALA A 217 -16.17 -4.66 -10.17
CA ALA A 217 -16.69 -3.80 -11.22
C ALA A 217 -17.39 -2.60 -10.57
N ASP A 218 -17.87 -1.67 -11.39
CA ASP A 218 -18.57 -0.50 -10.87
C ASP A 218 -19.79 -0.91 -10.04
N SER A 219 -19.71 -0.65 -8.74
CA SER A 219 -20.78 -0.87 -7.78
C SER A 219 -21.43 0.44 -7.33
N GLY A 220 -20.98 1.58 -7.85
CA GLY A 220 -21.48 2.93 -7.57
C GLY A 220 -22.05 3.62 -8.80
N ALA A 221 -22.99 4.52 -8.60
CA ALA A 221 -23.43 5.39 -9.66
C ALA A 221 -22.30 6.38 -9.98
N PRO A 222 -21.78 6.43 -11.22
CA PRO A 222 -20.89 7.50 -11.64
C PRO A 222 -21.62 8.85 -11.51
N LEU A 223 -20.86 9.92 -11.48
CA LEU A 223 -21.46 11.25 -11.53
C LEU A 223 -22.29 11.36 -12.83
N PRO A 224 -23.52 11.93 -12.80
CA PRO A 224 -24.39 11.98 -13.98
C PRO A 224 -23.69 12.59 -15.20
N ILE A 225 -23.94 12.05 -16.39
CA ILE A 225 -23.39 12.58 -17.65
C ILE A 225 -23.75 14.07 -17.81
N GLY A 226 -22.77 14.86 -18.27
CA GLY A 226 -22.94 16.31 -18.40
C GLY A 226 -22.87 17.08 -17.08
N SER A 227 -22.55 16.45 -15.97
CA SER A 227 -22.31 17.16 -14.71
C SER A 227 -21.13 18.11 -14.82
N THR A 228 -21.24 19.30 -14.28
CA THR A 228 -20.14 20.25 -14.14
C THR A 228 -19.67 20.34 -12.70
N PRO A 229 -18.44 20.82 -12.45
CA PRO A 229 -17.95 21.01 -11.08
C PRO A 229 -18.90 21.82 -10.22
N GLU A 230 -19.52 22.86 -10.79
CA GLU A 230 -20.46 23.75 -10.10
C GLU A 230 -21.79 23.05 -9.76
N ALA A 231 -22.27 22.19 -10.66
CA ALA A 231 -23.53 21.47 -10.45
C ALA A 231 -23.44 20.39 -9.36
N VAL A 232 -22.24 19.81 -9.16
CA VAL A 232 -22.02 18.78 -8.13
C VAL A 232 -21.37 19.34 -6.86
N ALA A 233 -21.05 20.63 -6.84
CA ALA A 233 -20.55 21.30 -5.65
C ALA A 233 -21.49 21.06 -4.47
N GLY A 234 -20.95 20.66 -3.32
CA GLY A 234 -21.70 20.23 -2.14
C GLY A 234 -22.21 18.78 -2.15
N GLY A 235 -22.11 18.07 -3.28
CA GLY A 235 -22.45 16.65 -3.41
C GLY A 235 -21.27 15.70 -3.37
N LEU A 236 -20.04 16.22 -3.46
CA LEU A 236 -18.83 15.38 -3.39
C LEU A 236 -18.57 14.93 -1.95
N THR A 237 -18.39 13.63 -1.77
CA THR A 237 -18.17 13.03 -0.45
C THR A 237 -16.71 13.12 -0.06
N TYR A 238 -16.45 13.82 1.02
CA TYR A 238 -15.12 13.96 1.61
C TYR A 238 -14.64 12.64 2.20
N GLY A 239 -13.35 12.35 2.01
CA GLY A 239 -12.74 11.15 2.57
C GLY A 239 -13.10 9.85 1.86
N HIS A 240 -13.71 9.92 0.68
CA HIS A 240 -14.14 8.74 -0.07
C HIS A 240 -13.44 8.62 -1.41
N GLY A 241 -13.09 7.39 -1.79
CA GLY A 241 -12.53 7.06 -3.10
C GLY A 241 -12.95 5.68 -3.57
N ARG A 242 -12.96 5.48 -4.89
CA ARG A 242 -13.30 4.20 -5.52
C ARG A 242 -12.33 3.85 -6.62
N LEU A 243 -12.04 2.55 -6.74
CA LEU A 243 -11.28 1.97 -7.83
C LEU A 243 -11.84 0.57 -8.12
N THR A 244 -11.89 0.16 -9.39
CA THR A 244 -12.32 -1.20 -9.72
C THR A 244 -11.14 -2.08 -10.15
N ALA A 245 -11.22 -3.37 -9.82
CA ALA A 245 -10.25 -4.35 -10.28
C ALA A 245 -10.27 -4.48 -11.82
N ASN A 246 -11.43 -4.27 -12.43
CA ASN A 246 -11.57 -4.25 -13.89
C ASN A 246 -10.80 -3.09 -14.54
N GLN A 247 -10.81 -1.88 -13.96
CA GLN A 247 -10.00 -0.76 -14.46
C GLN A 247 -8.51 -1.08 -14.41
N VAL A 248 -8.05 -1.70 -13.30
CA VAL A 248 -6.65 -2.10 -13.16
C VAL A 248 -6.27 -3.14 -14.22
N SER A 249 -7.09 -4.18 -14.38
CA SER A 249 -6.81 -5.28 -15.31
C SER A 249 -6.88 -4.83 -16.77
N ALA A 250 -7.89 -4.05 -17.14
CA ALA A 250 -8.06 -3.53 -18.49
C ALA A 250 -6.98 -2.50 -18.87
N GLY A 251 -6.43 -1.80 -17.89
CA GLY A 251 -5.39 -0.80 -18.08
C GLY A 251 -4.01 -1.36 -18.37
N GLY A 252 -3.80 -2.67 -18.21
CA GLY A 252 -2.51 -3.32 -18.48
C GLY A 252 -1.41 -2.95 -17.47
N PHE A 253 -1.78 -2.71 -16.22
CA PHE A 253 -0.83 -2.37 -15.16
C PHE A 253 -0.19 -3.63 -14.57
N ASP A 254 1.13 -3.64 -14.50
CA ASP A 254 1.90 -4.67 -13.79
C ASP A 254 2.23 -4.27 -12.35
N ASN A 255 2.09 -2.97 -12.03
CA ASN A 255 2.34 -2.44 -10.70
C ASN A 255 1.14 -1.65 -10.21
N LEU A 256 0.72 -1.91 -8.97
CA LEU A 256 -0.34 -1.19 -8.30
C LEU A 256 0.09 -0.74 -6.91
N SER A 257 -0.10 0.53 -6.61
CA SER A 257 0.06 1.06 -5.25
C SER A 257 -1.22 1.76 -4.83
N LEU A 258 -1.81 1.31 -3.74
CA LEU A 258 -2.99 1.93 -3.12
C LEU A 258 -2.62 2.48 -1.75
N LEU A 259 -3.01 3.72 -1.49
CA LEU A 259 -2.82 4.36 -0.20
C LEU A 259 -4.14 4.94 0.31
N SER A 260 -4.47 4.63 1.55
CA SER A 260 -5.55 5.31 2.28
C SER A 260 -5.12 5.55 3.73
N ASN A 261 -5.13 6.79 4.16
CA ASN A 261 -4.89 7.12 5.57
C ASN A 261 -5.95 6.55 6.52
N GLY A 262 -7.09 6.16 6.01
CA GLY A 262 -8.14 5.47 6.73
C GLY A 262 -8.16 3.98 6.38
N LEU A 263 -9.20 3.59 5.68
CA LEU A 263 -9.52 2.21 5.35
C LEU A 263 -9.32 1.93 3.86
N ILE A 264 -8.76 0.78 3.51
CA ILE A 264 -8.97 0.15 2.21
C ILE A 264 -10.04 -0.92 2.42
N SER A 265 -11.18 -0.74 1.77
CA SER A 265 -12.31 -1.69 1.84
C SER A 265 -12.45 -2.44 0.52
N PHE A 266 -12.81 -3.70 0.62
CA PHE A 266 -13.13 -4.53 -0.53
C PHE A 266 -14.63 -4.76 -0.60
N ASP A 267 -15.22 -4.47 -1.76
CA ASP A 267 -16.66 -4.58 -2.00
C ASP A 267 -16.97 -5.80 -2.89
N GLY A 268 -17.55 -6.83 -2.27
CA GLY A 268 -17.82 -8.11 -2.91
C GLY A 268 -16.55 -8.94 -3.17
N ASP A 269 -16.65 -9.88 -4.11
CA ASP A 269 -15.52 -10.71 -4.51
C ASP A 269 -14.55 -9.90 -5.38
N VAL A 270 -13.31 -9.72 -4.93
CA VAL A 270 -12.29 -8.92 -5.62
C VAL A 270 -11.09 -9.79 -5.97
N SER A 271 -10.63 -9.71 -7.21
CA SER A 271 -9.41 -10.37 -7.66
C SER A 271 -8.49 -9.39 -8.38
N LEU A 272 -7.29 -9.19 -7.84
CA LEU A 272 -6.23 -8.39 -8.43
C LEU A 272 -5.01 -9.26 -8.70
N ARG A 273 -4.58 -9.32 -9.94
CA ARG A 273 -3.37 -10.01 -10.35
C ARG A 273 -2.45 -9.06 -11.10
N LEU A 274 -1.30 -8.79 -10.51
CA LEU A 274 -0.29 -7.87 -11.06
C LEU A 274 0.92 -8.67 -11.58
N GLY A 275 1.52 -8.19 -12.65
CA GLY A 275 2.69 -8.85 -13.26
C GLY A 275 4.00 -8.62 -12.49
N GLN A 276 4.10 -7.57 -11.65
CA GLN A 276 5.32 -7.23 -10.92
C GLN A 276 5.09 -6.96 -9.44
N SER A 277 4.27 -5.97 -9.08
CA SER A 277 4.14 -5.58 -7.68
C SER A 277 2.77 -5.07 -7.26
N LEU A 278 2.43 -5.36 -6.01
CA LEU A 278 1.29 -4.79 -5.31
C LEU A 278 1.76 -4.19 -3.98
N SER A 279 1.45 -2.92 -3.77
CA SER A 279 1.73 -2.23 -2.51
C SER A 279 0.46 -1.63 -1.93
N LEU A 280 0.09 -2.04 -0.73
CA LEU A 280 -1.06 -1.51 0.00
C LEU A 280 -0.58 -0.77 1.24
N TYR A 281 -0.92 0.51 1.32
CA TYR A 281 -0.64 1.39 2.45
C TYR A 281 -1.96 1.80 3.08
N SER A 282 -2.26 1.30 4.27
CA SER A 282 -3.58 1.50 4.87
C SER A 282 -3.51 1.55 6.39
N GLY A 283 -4.39 2.34 7.00
CA GLY A 283 -4.65 2.27 8.43
C GLY A 283 -5.27 0.92 8.82
N ALA A 284 -6.19 0.42 7.99
CA ALA A 284 -6.76 -0.91 8.11
C ALA A 284 -7.33 -1.40 6.77
N MET A 285 -7.59 -2.70 6.66
CA MET A 285 -8.25 -3.34 5.53
C MET A 285 -9.47 -4.12 6.03
N ALA A 286 -10.60 -4.01 5.33
CA ALA A 286 -11.85 -4.66 5.73
C ALA A 286 -12.74 -4.96 4.51
N LEU A 287 -13.87 -5.62 4.75
CA LEU A 287 -14.93 -5.85 3.78
C LEU A 287 -16.02 -4.79 3.94
N THR A 288 -16.68 -4.42 2.84
CA THR A 288 -17.89 -3.59 2.91
C THR A 288 -19.05 -4.38 3.55
N ASP A 289 -20.05 -3.66 4.05
CA ASP A 289 -21.19 -4.27 4.74
C ASP A 289 -22.24 -4.85 3.78
N SER A 290 -22.10 -4.63 2.48
CA SER A 290 -23.10 -4.99 1.47
C SER A 290 -23.16 -6.48 1.11
N ALA A 291 -22.20 -7.30 1.54
CA ALA A 291 -22.15 -8.70 1.14
C ALA A 291 -23.16 -9.55 1.90
N ALA A 292 -24.23 -9.95 1.22
CA ALA A 292 -25.18 -10.95 1.73
C ALA A 292 -24.56 -12.35 1.90
N LYS A 293 -23.42 -12.61 1.30
CA LYS A 293 -22.58 -13.80 1.41
C LYS A 293 -21.12 -13.40 1.72
N PRO A 294 -20.33 -14.30 2.32
CA PRO A 294 -18.92 -14.03 2.57
C PRO A 294 -18.17 -13.69 1.27
N SER A 295 -17.50 -12.55 1.25
CA SER A 295 -16.71 -12.12 0.09
C SER A 295 -15.32 -12.75 0.11
N GLN A 296 -14.75 -12.94 -1.07
CA GLN A 296 -13.40 -13.47 -1.27
C GLN A 296 -12.53 -12.43 -1.97
N VAL A 297 -11.40 -12.11 -1.35
CA VAL A 297 -10.44 -11.15 -1.86
C VAL A 297 -9.13 -11.87 -2.16
N PHE A 298 -8.75 -11.89 -3.43
CA PHE A 298 -7.51 -12.49 -3.93
C PHE A 298 -6.59 -11.44 -4.50
N LEU A 299 -5.43 -11.27 -3.89
CA LEU A 299 -4.41 -10.30 -4.27
C LEU A 299 -3.12 -11.03 -4.61
N THR A 300 -2.68 -10.97 -5.86
CA THR A 300 -1.53 -11.74 -6.34
C THR A 300 -0.55 -10.87 -7.10
N ALA A 301 0.74 -10.95 -6.74
CA ALA A 301 1.84 -10.32 -7.49
C ALA A 301 3.16 -11.07 -7.20
N PRO A 302 4.21 -10.91 -8.03
CA PRO A 302 5.55 -11.40 -7.66
C PRO A 302 6.09 -10.77 -6.37
N TYR A 303 5.93 -9.48 -6.19
CA TYR A 303 6.26 -8.77 -4.96
C TYR A 303 5.01 -8.15 -4.35
N VAL A 304 4.77 -8.42 -3.07
CA VAL A 304 3.68 -7.80 -2.33
C VAL A 304 4.22 -7.06 -1.11
N ARG A 305 3.77 -5.83 -0.92
CA ARG A 305 3.99 -5.06 0.29
C ARG A 305 2.68 -4.71 0.96
N LEU A 306 2.53 -5.12 2.21
CA LEU A 306 1.47 -4.68 3.10
C LEU A 306 2.09 -3.71 4.10
N ALA A 307 1.60 -2.49 4.15
CA ALA A 307 2.18 -1.47 5.01
C ALA A 307 1.10 -0.64 5.71
N GLY A 308 1.39 -0.26 6.93
CA GLY A 308 0.70 0.85 7.56
C GLY A 308 1.03 2.16 6.84
N VAL A 309 0.23 3.19 7.05
CA VAL A 309 0.51 4.52 6.51
C VAL A 309 1.58 5.23 7.31
N GLY A 310 2.38 6.03 6.62
CA GLY A 310 3.43 6.82 7.22
C GLY A 310 2.90 7.83 8.24
N ASN A 311 3.62 8.05 9.35
CA ASN A 311 3.32 9.17 10.25
C ASN A 311 3.99 10.43 9.72
N ASN A 312 3.21 11.42 9.37
CA ASN A 312 3.71 12.80 9.32
C ASN A 312 3.95 13.27 10.75
N ASN A 313 5.19 13.57 11.08
CA ASN A 313 5.65 13.87 12.45
C ASN A 313 5.39 15.31 12.89
N SER A 314 4.31 15.97 12.47
CA SER A 314 4.00 17.28 13.03
C SER A 314 3.21 17.15 14.34
N ALA A 315 3.48 18.02 15.30
CA ALA A 315 2.81 18.01 16.59
C ALA A 315 1.28 18.29 16.48
N THR A 316 0.84 18.79 15.35
CA THR A 316 -0.56 18.96 14.95
C THR A 316 -1.21 17.68 14.44
N ASP A 317 -0.43 16.64 14.19
CA ASP A 317 -0.86 15.37 13.57
C ASP A 317 -1.68 14.45 14.45
N SER A 318 -1.96 14.77 15.68
CA SER A 318 -2.91 13.99 16.48
C SER A 318 -4.31 13.90 15.84
N LEU A 319 -4.64 14.84 14.96
CA LEU A 319 -5.86 14.85 14.14
C LEU A 319 -5.69 14.14 12.79
N VAL A 320 -4.47 13.99 12.33
CA VAL A 320 -4.12 13.47 10.99
C VAL A 320 -3.71 11.99 11.05
N ARG A 321 -3.44 11.46 12.23
CA ARG A 321 -3.07 10.05 12.35
C ARG A 321 -4.18 9.16 11.83
N PRO A 322 -3.84 8.23 10.94
CA PRO A 322 -4.72 7.14 10.60
C PRO A 322 -4.77 6.20 11.80
N THR A 323 -5.40 6.64 12.82
CA THR A 323 -5.87 5.68 13.77
C THR A 323 -7.11 5.09 13.14
N VAL A 324 -7.20 3.80 13.17
CA VAL A 324 -8.41 3.00 12.98
C VAL A 324 -9.62 3.62 13.74
N GLN A 325 -9.36 4.51 14.64
CA GLN A 325 -10.26 5.34 15.45
C GLN A 325 -11.05 6.39 14.66
N GLY A 326 -10.82 6.53 13.38
CA GLY A 326 -11.47 7.56 12.55
C GLY A 326 -12.89 7.27 12.12
N GLY A 327 -13.58 6.36 12.79
CA GLY A 327 -14.97 6.15 12.52
C GLY A 327 -15.34 4.94 11.72
N VAL A 328 -14.48 3.98 11.68
CA VAL A 328 -14.77 2.68 11.12
C VAL A 328 -14.91 1.69 12.25
N SER A 329 -16.04 1.03 12.34
CA SER A 329 -16.23 -0.14 13.19
C SER A 329 -16.31 -1.40 12.32
N THR A 330 -15.79 -2.51 12.81
CA THR A 330 -16.05 -3.80 12.21
C THR A 330 -17.13 -4.54 13.00
N GLN A 331 -18.20 -4.87 12.31
CA GLN A 331 -19.35 -5.61 12.87
C GLN A 331 -19.17 -7.11 12.62
N GLY A 332 -18.35 -7.76 13.46
CA GLY A 332 -18.05 -9.17 13.31
C GLY A 332 -17.08 -9.48 12.15
N THR A 333 -16.96 -10.76 11.84
CA THR A 333 -16.06 -11.27 10.80
C THR A 333 -16.84 -11.90 9.65
N ALA A 334 -16.31 -11.84 8.45
CA ALA A 334 -16.82 -12.54 7.26
C ALA A 334 -15.74 -12.69 6.21
N GLY A 335 -15.88 -13.67 5.32
CA GLY A 335 -15.08 -13.78 4.10
C GLY A 335 -13.60 -14.09 4.30
N LEU A 336 -12.90 -14.07 3.18
CA LEU A 336 -11.49 -14.46 3.06
C LEU A 336 -10.66 -13.33 2.44
N LEU A 337 -9.50 -13.05 3.03
CA LEU A 337 -8.41 -12.33 2.40
C LEU A 337 -7.29 -13.32 2.06
N SER A 338 -6.94 -13.46 0.78
CA SER A 338 -5.77 -14.21 0.33
C SER A 338 -4.81 -13.28 -0.40
N VAL A 339 -3.60 -13.16 0.13
CA VAL A 339 -2.52 -12.36 -0.44
C VAL A 339 -1.38 -13.29 -0.81
N GLU A 340 -1.03 -13.35 -2.09
CA GLU A 340 -0.02 -14.27 -2.61
C GLU A 340 1.11 -13.52 -3.31
N ALA A 341 2.34 -13.74 -2.84
CA ALA A 341 3.56 -13.28 -3.49
C ALA A 341 4.31 -14.47 -4.10
N SER A 342 4.59 -14.43 -5.41
CA SER A 342 5.39 -15.50 -6.02
C SER A 342 6.88 -15.40 -5.70
N ASN A 343 7.35 -14.25 -5.19
CA ASN A 343 8.74 -14.05 -4.78
C ASN A 343 8.86 -13.66 -3.30
N VAL A 344 8.39 -12.47 -2.92
CA VAL A 344 8.59 -11.92 -1.56
C VAL A 344 7.35 -11.17 -1.10
N LEU A 345 6.97 -11.41 0.16
CA LEU A 345 5.95 -10.63 0.85
C LEU A 345 6.57 -9.85 1.99
N ASP A 346 6.41 -8.53 1.95
CA ASP A 346 6.89 -7.62 2.99
C ASP A 346 5.72 -7.07 3.81
N VAL A 347 5.90 -7.07 5.12
CA VAL A 347 5.00 -6.40 6.08
C VAL A 347 5.77 -5.27 6.75
N ARG A 348 5.21 -4.06 6.79
CA ARG A 348 5.85 -2.88 7.37
C ARG A 348 4.86 -2.03 8.15
N ASP A 349 5.30 -1.40 9.22
CA ASP A 349 4.49 -0.55 10.08
C ASP A 349 3.31 -1.33 10.72
N SER A 350 2.19 -0.66 11.00
CA SER A 350 1.01 -1.29 11.60
C SER A 350 0.00 -1.68 10.52
N VAL A 351 -0.10 -2.96 10.23
CA VAL A 351 -1.05 -3.55 9.30
C VAL A 351 -2.20 -4.18 10.09
N ASN A 352 -3.44 -3.78 9.81
CA ASN A 352 -4.63 -4.30 10.49
C ASN A 352 -5.60 -4.89 9.46
N PHE A 353 -6.04 -6.11 9.70
CA PHE A 353 -7.13 -6.73 8.94
C PHE A 353 -8.40 -6.71 9.78
N GLY A 354 -9.24 -5.73 9.50
CA GLY A 354 -10.38 -5.36 10.32
C GLY A 354 -10.06 -4.20 11.26
N ALA A 355 -11.05 -3.36 11.51
CA ALA A 355 -10.90 -2.18 12.34
C ALA A 355 -11.60 -2.37 13.68
N HIS A 356 -10.91 -2.07 14.78
CA HIS A 356 -11.54 -1.88 16.07
C HIS A 356 -11.97 -0.42 16.22
N ALA A 357 -13.27 -0.20 16.37
CA ALA A 357 -13.76 1.08 16.81
C ALA A 357 -13.49 1.25 18.31
N GLU A 358 -12.90 2.37 18.70
CA GLU A 358 -13.11 2.86 20.05
C GLU A 358 -14.59 3.22 20.19
N ARG A 359 -15.33 2.42 20.94
CA ARG A 359 -16.77 2.59 21.20
C ARG A 359 -17.16 3.94 21.83
N SER A 360 -16.19 4.77 22.21
CA SER A 360 -16.43 5.96 23.02
C SER A 360 -16.62 7.26 22.23
N LYS A 361 -16.48 7.26 20.91
CA LYS A 361 -16.60 8.50 20.12
C LYS A 361 -17.64 8.34 19.03
N ALA A 362 -18.81 8.91 19.27
CA ALA A 362 -19.88 8.97 18.31
C ALA A 362 -19.41 9.56 16.97
N LEU A 363 -19.73 8.85 15.89
CA LEU A 363 -19.52 9.27 14.52
C LEU A 363 -20.86 9.65 13.95
N ALA A 364 -20.95 10.81 13.32
CA ALA A 364 -22.19 11.23 12.69
C ALA A 364 -22.50 10.41 11.43
N ASN A 365 -21.46 9.94 10.74
CA ASN A 365 -21.56 9.13 9.52
C ASN A 365 -20.53 7.99 9.59
N GLY A 366 -20.63 7.15 10.61
CA GLY A 366 -19.77 5.98 10.77
C GLY A 366 -19.97 5.01 9.60
N ILE A 367 -18.89 4.40 9.18
CA ILE A 367 -18.93 3.31 8.21
C ILE A 367 -18.82 2.02 8.97
N ASP A 368 -19.86 1.18 8.92
CA ASP A 368 -19.80 -0.18 9.44
C ASP A 368 -19.15 -1.08 8.40
N ARG A 369 -18.12 -1.80 8.83
CA ARG A 369 -17.36 -2.73 7.97
C ARG A 369 -17.21 -4.05 8.70
N ARG A 370 -16.86 -5.09 7.96
CA ARG A 370 -16.58 -6.41 8.53
C ARG A 370 -15.10 -6.72 8.47
N ALA A 371 -14.56 -7.27 9.55
CA ALA A 371 -13.25 -7.89 9.53
C ALA A 371 -13.30 -9.19 8.71
N PHE A 372 -12.15 -9.67 8.25
CA PHE A 372 -12.06 -10.98 7.61
C PHE A 372 -12.24 -12.10 8.63
N ASP A 373 -12.86 -13.20 8.20
CA ASP A 373 -12.94 -14.43 8.99
C ASP A 373 -11.65 -15.25 8.89
N GLN A 374 -11.05 -15.20 7.71
CA GLN A 374 -9.77 -15.84 7.42
C GLN A 374 -8.84 -14.87 6.67
N ALA A 375 -7.56 -14.89 7.02
CA ALA A 375 -6.51 -14.16 6.32
C ALA A 375 -5.35 -15.10 5.99
N HIS A 376 -5.04 -15.23 4.70
CA HIS A 376 -3.94 -16.05 4.21
C HIS A 376 -2.89 -15.15 3.58
N LEU A 377 -1.70 -15.14 4.14
CA LEU A 377 -0.52 -14.49 3.58
C LEU A 377 0.44 -15.58 3.10
N VAL A 378 0.65 -15.65 1.80
CA VAL A 378 1.46 -16.69 1.17
C VAL A 378 2.61 -16.05 0.39
N SER A 379 3.84 -16.50 0.64
CA SER A 379 5.01 -16.13 -0.15
C SER A 379 5.71 -17.40 -0.63
N GLN A 380 5.94 -17.53 -1.93
CA GLN A 380 6.74 -18.66 -2.46
C GLN A 380 8.22 -18.53 -2.09
N GLY A 381 8.68 -17.31 -1.78
CA GLY A 381 9.98 -17.03 -1.17
C GLY A 381 9.84 -16.60 0.28
N ASP A 382 10.53 -15.54 0.66
CA ASP A 382 10.56 -15.05 2.02
C ASP A 382 9.33 -14.19 2.38
N MET A 383 8.92 -14.26 3.64
CA MET A 383 8.01 -13.29 4.25
C MET A 383 8.81 -12.48 5.28
N ARG A 384 8.88 -11.15 5.10
CA ARG A 384 9.74 -10.28 5.88
C ARG A 384 8.94 -9.22 6.62
N PHE A 385 9.29 -9.02 7.88
CA PHE A 385 8.77 -7.90 8.69
C PHE A 385 9.82 -6.79 8.71
N LEU A 386 9.55 -5.69 8.03
CA LEU A 386 10.53 -4.61 7.81
C LEU A 386 10.45 -3.56 8.91
N ALA A 387 11.59 -3.00 9.28
CA ALA A 387 11.62 -1.77 10.07
C ALA A 387 11.14 -0.58 9.22
N ARG A 388 10.44 0.36 9.84
CA ARG A 388 9.95 1.55 9.16
C ARG A 388 11.07 2.53 8.81
N SER A 389 11.92 2.84 9.79
CA SER A 389 13.06 3.74 9.68
C SER A 389 14.10 3.41 10.76
N ALA A 390 15.27 4.05 10.70
CA ALA A 390 16.29 3.88 11.73
C ALA A 390 15.76 4.12 13.17
N ASP A 391 14.79 5.02 13.31
CA ASP A 391 14.26 5.44 14.61
C ASP A 391 12.99 4.69 15.05
N LYS A 392 12.28 4.04 14.10
CA LYS A 392 11.04 3.29 14.36
C LYS A 392 11.16 1.88 13.82
N THR A 393 11.51 0.98 14.69
CA THR A 393 11.81 -0.41 14.35
C THR A 393 10.59 -1.33 14.43
N GLN A 394 9.48 -0.85 15.01
CA GLN A 394 8.32 -1.68 15.30
C GLN A 394 7.40 -1.85 14.09
N THR A 395 7.06 -3.11 13.82
CA THR A 395 6.06 -3.52 12.82
C THR A 395 5.04 -4.40 13.50
N ALA A 396 3.76 -4.17 13.26
CA ALA A 396 2.69 -4.99 13.81
C ALA A 396 1.75 -5.47 12.70
N LEU A 397 1.33 -6.73 12.80
CA LEU A 397 0.26 -7.30 11.99
C LEU A 397 -0.83 -7.80 12.94
N THR A 398 -2.00 -7.18 12.88
CA THR A 398 -3.11 -7.52 13.79
C THR A 398 -4.36 -7.89 13.00
N THR A 399 -5.06 -8.93 13.45
CA THR A 399 -6.33 -9.37 12.85
C THR A 399 -7.25 -10.02 13.88
N GLN A 400 -8.56 -9.95 13.61
CA GLN A 400 -9.58 -10.75 14.30
C GLN A 400 -9.73 -12.16 13.69
N ALA A 401 -9.20 -12.36 12.49
CA ALA A 401 -9.31 -13.58 11.70
C ALA A 401 -8.48 -14.75 12.26
N ASP A 402 -8.78 -15.96 11.77
CA ASP A 402 -7.76 -16.98 11.63
C ASP A 402 -6.69 -16.48 10.68
N LEU A 403 -5.43 -16.60 11.06
CA LEU A 403 -4.30 -16.10 10.27
C LEU A 403 -3.37 -17.25 9.87
N ASN A 404 -3.18 -17.39 8.55
CA ASN A 404 -2.22 -18.33 7.99
C ASN A 404 -1.05 -17.55 7.36
N LEU A 405 0.17 -17.78 7.87
CA LEU A 405 1.41 -17.25 7.34
C LEU A 405 2.20 -18.40 6.71
N ILE A 406 2.28 -18.44 5.40
CA ILE A 406 2.91 -19.54 4.66
C ILE A 406 4.03 -18.97 3.79
N ALA A 407 5.28 -19.41 4.03
CA ALA A 407 6.44 -18.91 3.28
C ALA A 407 7.56 -19.95 3.22
N ALA A 408 8.58 -19.70 2.39
CA ALA A 408 9.81 -20.48 2.49
C ALA A 408 10.45 -20.30 3.87
N GLN A 409 10.52 -19.04 4.34
CA GLN A 409 10.87 -18.68 5.71
C GLN A 409 10.25 -17.33 6.10
N ILE A 410 10.05 -17.12 7.39
CA ILE A 410 9.49 -15.89 7.97
C ILE A 410 10.49 -15.33 8.96
N TYR A 411 10.82 -14.04 8.82
CA TYR A 411 11.79 -13.40 9.69
C TYR A 411 11.64 -11.87 9.78
N PRO A 412 12.07 -11.25 10.90
CA PRO A 412 12.18 -9.80 11.00
C PRO A 412 13.43 -9.32 10.26
N ALA A 413 13.34 -8.19 9.57
CA ALA A 413 14.49 -7.52 8.96
C ALA A 413 15.50 -7.09 10.02
N THR A 414 16.70 -6.73 9.59
CA THR A 414 17.79 -6.33 10.50
C THR A 414 17.32 -5.28 11.51
N GLY A 415 17.40 -5.63 12.78
CA GLY A 415 17.00 -4.78 13.91
C GLY A 415 15.51 -4.45 14.00
N ALA A 416 14.66 -5.04 13.16
CA ALA A 416 13.22 -4.83 13.24
C ALA A 416 12.62 -5.52 14.48
N VAL A 417 11.64 -4.89 15.09
CA VAL A 417 10.81 -5.45 16.15
C VAL A 417 9.43 -5.71 15.57
N ALA A 418 9.07 -6.96 15.41
CA ALA A 418 7.83 -7.37 14.79
C ALA A 418 6.89 -8.09 15.75
N GLU A 419 5.62 -7.81 15.64
CA GLU A 419 4.56 -8.47 16.40
C GLU A 419 3.44 -8.89 15.46
N VAL A 420 2.99 -10.12 15.59
CA VAL A 420 1.82 -10.66 14.89
C VAL A 420 0.79 -11.07 15.92
N THR A 421 -0.44 -10.59 15.78
CA THR A 421 -1.52 -10.91 16.70
C THR A 421 -2.76 -11.34 15.91
N ALA A 422 -3.15 -12.60 16.06
CA ALA A 422 -4.34 -13.18 15.44
C ALA A 422 -5.47 -13.43 16.46
N GLY A 423 -6.70 -13.34 15.98
CA GLY A 423 -7.88 -13.53 16.82
C GLY A 423 -8.08 -12.47 17.89
N ASN A 424 -7.55 -11.26 17.68
CA ASN A 424 -7.63 -10.18 18.65
C ASN A 424 -8.97 -9.44 18.56
N THR A 425 -9.78 -9.53 19.61
CA THR A 425 -11.08 -8.86 19.72
C THR A 425 -11.07 -7.83 20.85
N GLY A 426 -10.49 -6.64 20.60
CA GLY A 426 -10.45 -5.57 21.61
C GLY A 426 -9.46 -5.79 22.74
N GLY A 427 -8.40 -6.55 22.48
CA GLY A 427 -7.35 -6.84 23.46
C GLY A 427 -7.49 -8.21 24.14
N GLU A 428 -8.48 -8.98 23.78
CA GLU A 428 -8.66 -10.38 24.19
C GLU A 428 -8.45 -11.31 23.00
N PHE A 429 -8.05 -12.55 23.24
CA PHE A 429 -7.94 -13.56 22.21
C PHE A 429 -9.24 -14.37 22.11
N ASP A 430 -9.81 -14.43 20.92
CA ASP A 430 -10.88 -15.36 20.60
C ASP A 430 -10.33 -16.79 20.67
N PRO A 431 -10.86 -17.63 21.57
CA PRO A 431 -10.39 -19.02 21.74
C PRO A 431 -10.63 -19.92 20.52
N ALA A 432 -11.50 -19.52 19.62
CA ALA A 432 -11.79 -20.26 18.38
C ALA A 432 -10.78 -19.94 17.26
N ARG A 433 -9.95 -18.91 17.43
CA ARG A 433 -9.03 -18.45 16.38
C ARG A 433 -7.62 -19.01 16.53
N THR A 434 -6.99 -19.26 15.40
CA THR A 434 -5.68 -19.89 15.31
C THR A 434 -4.72 -19.06 14.44
N LEU A 435 -3.50 -18.92 14.89
CA LEU A 435 -2.36 -18.50 14.07
C LEU A 435 -1.62 -19.74 13.58
N ARG A 436 -1.60 -19.95 12.27
CA ARG A 436 -0.88 -21.06 11.64
C ARG A 436 0.32 -20.54 10.86
N ILE A 437 1.45 -21.13 11.10
CA ILE A 437 2.68 -20.90 10.36
C ILE A 437 2.97 -22.15 9.53
N GLY A 438 3.08 -21.99 8.22
CA GLY A 438 3.34 -23.06 7.28
C GLY A 438 4.56 -22.79 6.40
N ARG A 439 4.98 -23.81 5.67
CA ARG A 439 6.09 -23.73 4.73
C ARG A 439 5.65 -24.17 3.33
N VAL A 440 6.19 -23.49 2.31
CA VAL A 440 5.91 -23.81 0.89
C VAL A 440 6.79 -24.91 0.33
N ARG A 441 7.90 -25.26 1.03
CA ARG A 441 8.88 -26.25 0.60
C ARG A 441 9.30 -27.14 1.76
N SER A 442 9.66 -28.39 1.45
CA SER A 442 10.21 -29.33 2.45
C SER A 442 11.67 -29.05 2.81
N THR A 443 12.43 -28.41 1.92
CA THR A 443 13.84 -28.06 2.15
C THR A 443 13.96 -26.73 2.88
N ASP A 444 14.91 -26.63 3.79
CA ASP A 444 15.20 -25.39 4.49
C ASP A 444 15.89 -24.40 3.55
N PRO A 445 15.41 -23.15 3.50
CA PRO A 445 16.09 -22.10 2.74
C PRO A 445 17.40 -21.68 3.37
N ALA A 446 18.26 -21.00 2.62
CA ALA A 446 19.47 -20.39 3.13
C ALA A 446 19.16 -19.39 4.25
N LEU A 447 20.10 -19.24 5.18
CA LEU A 447 19.99 -18.24 6.25
C LEU A 447 19.88 -16.83 5.64
N PRO A 448 18.92 -16.01 6.10
CA PRO A 448 18.83 -14.63 5.63
C PRO A 448 19.96 -13.78 6.24
N TYR A 449 20.45 -12.81 5.48
CA TYR A 449 21.39 -11.78 5.99
C TYR A 449 20.71 -10.75 6.92
N SER A 450 19.64 -11.14 7.55
CA SER A 450 18.84 -10.32 8.46
C SER A 450 19.12 -10.73 9.89
N VAL A 451 19.64 -9.82 10.71
CA VAL A 451 20.13 -10.11 12.06
C VAL A 451 19.59 -9.14 13.10
N PHE A 452 19.65 -9.50 14.38
CA PHE A 452 19.27 -8.67 15.53
C PHE A 452 17.79 -8.26 15.57
N GLY A 453 16.95 -8.84 14.74
CA GLY A 453 15.51 -8.58 14.77
C GLY A 453 14.81 -9.41 15.85
N SER A 454 13.61 -9.01 16.21
CA SER A 454 12.72 -9.77 17.08
C SER A 454 11.36 -9.97 16.43
N LEU A 455 10.77 -11.17 16.62
CA LEU A 455 9.44 -11.51 16.14
C LEU A 455 8.65 -12.18 17.26
N SER A 456 7.50 -11.58 17.58
CA SER A 456 6.53 -12.12 18.55
C SER A 456 5.25 -12.56 17.82
N LEU A 457 4.78 -13.76 18.10
CA LEU A 457 3.59 -14.35 17.50
C LEU A 457 2.56 -14.64 18.61
N ASN A 458 1.41 -14.00 18.55
CA ASN A 458 0.40 -13.99 19.60
C ASN A 458 -0.96 -14.43 19.06
N ALA A 459 -1.56 -15.43 19.70
CA ALA A 459 -2.93 -15.90 19.45
C ALA A 459 -3.39 -16.80 20.59
N SER A 460 -4.66 -17.14 20.65
CA SER A 460 -5.16 -18.18 21.57
C SER A 460 -4.53 -19.53 21.28
N THR A 461 -4.45 -19.89 19.99
CA THR A 461 -3.81 -21.12 19.52
C THR A 461 -2.75 -20.78 18.46
N ILE A 462 -1.55 -21.35 18.59
CA ILE A 462 -0.46 -21.20 17.63
C ILE A 462 -0.04 -22.58 17.14
N GLU A 463 -0.06 -22.77 15.82
CA GLU A 463 0.43 -23.96 15.14
C GLU A 463 1.64 -23.60 14.30
N GLN A 464 2.82 -23.96 14.78
CA GLN A 464 4.10 -23.70 14.11
C GLN A 464 4.53 -24.93 13.30
N GLY A 465 4.30 -24.91 12.00
CA GLY A 465 4.70 -25.92 11.02
C GLY A 465 5.65 -25.38 9.94
N GLY A 466 6.07 -24.11 10.04
CA GLY A 466 6.91 -23.44 9.06
C GLY A 466 8.36 -23.27 9.49
N VAL A 467 9.02 -22.31 8.85
CA VAL A 467 10.40 -21.89 9.17
C VAL A 467 10.37 -20.48 9.73
N LEU A 468 10.64 -20.34 11.02
CA LEU A 468 10.79 -19.08 11.74
C LEU A 468 12.25 -18.83 12.05
N ARG A 469 12.79 -17.67 11.68
CA ARG A 469 14.17 -17.30 11.92
C ARG A 469 14.31 -15.88 12.44
N ALA A 470 15.23 -15.68 13.37
CA ALA A 470 15.69 -14.35 13.80
C ALA A 470 17.18 -14.44 14.18
N PRO A 471 18.09 -14.59 13.21
CA PRO A 471 19.52 -14.78 13.49
C PRO A 471 20.06 -13.70 14.42
N MET A 472 20.74 -14.10 15.50
CA MET A 472 21.25 -13.20 16.56
C MET A 472 20.19 -12.31 17.22
N GLY A 473 18.92 -12.65 17.05
CA GLY A 473 17.76 -11.89 17.56
C GLY A 473 16.93 -12.72 18.55
N SER A 474 15.62 -12.50 18.55
CA SER A 474 14.70 -13.21 19.43
C SER A 474 13.40 -13.64 18.73
N LEU A 475 12.87 -14.78 19.15
CA LEU A 475 11.56 -15.28 18.76
C LEU A 475 10.71 -15.50 20.02
N SER A 476 9.47 -15.05 20.01
CA SER A 476 8.51 -15.32 21.07
C SER A 476 7.23 -15.89 20.46
N LEU A 477 6.80 -17.03 20.95
CA LEU A 477 5.56 -17.68 20.56
C LEU A 477 4.64 -17.71 21.78
N GLY A 478 3.52 -17.01 21.67
CA GLY A 478 2.55 -16.89 22.73
C GLY A 478 2.87 -15.81 23.76
N VAL A 479 1.91 -15.57 24.61
CA VAL A 479 1.94 -14.58 25.69
C VAL A 479 1.19 -15.12 26.91
N ASP A 480 1.64 -14.73 28.10
CA ASP A 480 1.11 -15.12 29.39
C ASP A 480 0.26 -14.04 30.08
N GLY A 481 -0.26 -13.08 29.34
CA GLY A 481 -0.91 -11.84 29.78
C GLY A 481 -2.26 -11.95 30.46
N GLY A 482 -2.46 -12.87 31.41
CA GLY A 482 -3.70 -13.06 32.13
C GLY A 482 -4.71 -13.98 31.40
N ILE A 483 -5.88 -14.23 32.00
CA ILE A 483 -6.80 -15.29 31.58
C ILE A 483 -7.34 -15.09 30.15
N THR A 484 -7.61 -13.85 29.74
CA THR A 484 -8.25 -13.55 28.45
C THR A 484 -7.24 -13.23 27.33
N ARG A 485 -5.99 -12.94 27.69
CA ARG A 485 -4.90 -12.60 26.76
C ARG A 485 -3.79 -13.65 26.71
N ALA A 486 -3.91 -14.73 27.45
CA ALA A 486 -2.93 -15.80 27.43
C ALA A 486 -3.10 -16.72 26.22
N THR A 487 -2.02 -17.09 25.60
CA THR A 487 -1.99 -18.19 24.63
C THR A 487 -2.29 -19.50 25.34
N LYS A 488 -3.31 -20.21 24.86
CA LYS A 488 -3.76 -21.46 25.47
C LYS A 488 -2.99 -22.68 24.96
N VAL A 489 -2.68 -22.66 23.65
CA VAL A 489 -2.05 -23.82 23.00
C VAL A 489 -0.95 -23.35 22.07
N ILE A 490 0.23 -23.96 22.17
CA ILE A 490 1.33 -23.82 21.22
C ILE A 490 1.70 -25.23 20.76
N ASN A 491 1.55 -25.48 19.46
CA ASN A 491 1.93 -26.72 18.80
C ASN A 491 3.14 -26.49 17.91
N LEU A 492 4.27 -27.09 18.20
CA LEU A 492 5.40 -27.18 17.28
C LEU A 492 5.22 -28.46 16.46
N LEU A 493 4.91 -28.31 15.19
CA LEU A 493 4.54 -29.43 14.31
C LEU A 493 5.79 -30.13 13.74
N PRO A 494 5.69 -31.40 13.34
CA PRO A 494 6.79 -32.12 12.71
C PRO A 494 7.35 -31.39 11.50
N GLY A 495 8.69 -31.31 11.40
CA GLY A 495 9.38 -30.60 10.32
C GLY A 495 9.39 -29.08 10.44
N SER A 496 8.85 -28.52 11.52
CA SER A 496 8.99 -27.07 11.78
C SER A 496 10.41 -26.70 12.21
N LEU A 497 10.82 -25.48 11.87
CA LEU A 497 12.08 -24.90 12.30
C LEU A 497 11.84 -23.56 13.01
N THR A 498 12.30 -23.44 14.24
CA THR A 498 12.28 -22.20 15.03
C THR A 498 13.68 -21.90 15.49
N SER A 499 14.36 -20.89 14.94
CA SER A 499 15.79 -20.69 15.14
C SER A 499 16.19 -19.22 15.24
N VAL A 500 17.02 -18.93 16.23
CA VAL A 500 17.73 -17.64 16.38
C VAL A 500 19.23 -17.80 16.12
N SER A 501 19.65 -18.99 15.69
CA SER A 501 21.04 -19.29 15.38
C SER A 501 21.51 -18.52 14.14
N ALA A 502 22.70 -17.95 14.23
CA ALA A 502 23.39 -17.39 13.07
C ALA A 502 24.00 -18.46 12.15
N GLY A 503 24.12 -19.75 12.62
CA GLY A 503 24.50 -20.89 11.81
C GLY A 503 25.80 -20.73 11.00
N GLY A 504 26.74 -19.93 11.48
CA GLY A 504 27.96 -19.59 10.74
C GLY A 504 27.79 -18.49 9.71
N LEU A 505 26.70 -17.72 9.78
CA LEU A 505 26.47 -16.58 8.90
C LEU A 505 27.62 -15.57 9.00
N VAL A 506 28.23 -15.26 7.87
CA VAL A 506 29.20 -14.19 7.76
C VAL A 506 28.48 -12.94 7.29
N LEU A 507 28.38 -11.95 8.18
CA LEU A 507 27.73 -10.68 7.82
C LEU A 507 28.57 -9.94 6.78
N PRO A 508 27.95 -9.38 5.77
CA PRO A 508 28.64 -8.47 4.87
C PRO A 508 29.22 -7.29 5.66
N TYR A 509 30.25 -6.70 5.13
CA TYR A 509 31.00 -5.61 5.72
C TYR A 509 30.12 -4.60 6.48
N GLY A 510 30.42 -4.40 7.75
CA GLY A 510 29.96 -3.30 8.58
C GLY A 510 31.12 -2.32 8.81
N GLY A 511 30.82 -1.05 8.98
CA GLY A 511 31.81 0.00 9.27
C GLY A 511 31.84 0.40 10.72
N THR A 512 32.94 1.03 11.17
CA THR A 512 33.00 1.74 12.43
C THR A 512 32.87 3.26 12.17
N VAL A 513 32.22 3.98 13.07
CA VAL A 513 32.14 5.44 13.01
C VAL A 513 33.27 6.09 13.81
N ASP A 514 33.72 5.42 14.86
CA ASP A 514 34.70 5.88 15.84
C ASP A 514 35.93 4.95 15.93
N GLY A 515 36.08 4.01 15.01
CA GLY A 515 37.12 3.00 15.04
C GLY A 515 36.88 1.82 16.00
N VAL A 516 35.85 1.89 16.81
CA VAL A 516 35.51 0.90 17.86
C VAL A 516 34.10 0.37 17.73
N THR A 517 33.13 1.25 17.48
CA THR A 517 31.71 0.91 17.43
C THR A 517 31.33 0.37 16.04
N TRP A 518 31.07 -0.91 15.94
CA TRP A 518 30.62 -1.55 14.71
C TRP A 518 29.15 -1.27 14.44
N ARG A 519 28.84 -0.95 13.17
CA ARG A 519 27.48 -0.80 12.70
C ARG A 519 27.23 -1.66 11.47
N TYR A 520 26.12 -2.35 11.48
CA TYR A 520 25.59 -3.07 10.33
C TYR A 520 24.17 -2.56 10.04
N ASP A 521 23.93 -2.12 8.82
CA ASP A 521 22.66 -1.54 8.40
C ASP A 521 22.15 -0.44 9.37
N GLY A 522 23.04 0.46 9.75
CA GLY A 522 22.76 1.57 10.67
C GLY A 522 22.56 1.18 12.14
N LYS A 523 22.56 -0.12 12.47
CA LYS A 523 22.43 -0.61 13.85
C LYS A 523 23.80 -0.89 14.45
N GLN A 524 23.98 -0.50 15.72
CA GLN A 524 25.19 -0.81 16.47
C GLN A 524 25.23 -2.32 16.74
N VAL A 525 26.35 -2.94 16.39
CA VAL A 525 26.65 -4.34 16.68
C VAL A 525 27.65 -4.38 17.81
N GLU A 526 27.30 -5.02 18.90
CA GLU A 526 28.21 -5.27 19.99
C GLU A 526 28.74 -6.69 19.92
N LEU A 527 30.06 -6.79 19.73
CA LEU A 527 30.74 -8.07 19.78
C LEU A 527 30.92 -8.50 21.24
N LEU A 528 30.73 -9.77 21.51
CA LEU A 528 31.08 -10.34 22.82
C LEU A 528 32.59 -10.14 23.07
N GLY A 529 32.92 -9.34 24.07
CA GLY A 529 34.30 -9.18 24.53
C GLY A 529 34.86 -10.48 25.12
N VAL A 530 36.17 -10.53 25.25
CA VAL A 530 36.88 -11.61 25.94
C VAL A 530 36.43 -11.59 27.40
N GLY A 531 35.47 -12.39 27.75
CA GLY A 531 34.87 -12.40 29.10
C GLY A 531 33.35 -12.59 29.09
N GLY A 532 32.73 -12.62 27.92
CA GLY A 532 31.32 -13.00 27.77
C GLY A 532 30.29 -11.94 28.19
N THR A 533 30.73 -10.72 28.47
CA THR A 533 29.82 -9.63 28.79
C THR A 533 29.21 -9.07 27.51
N ARG A 534 27.95 -9.31 27.32
CA ARG A 534 27.16 -8.69 26.26
C ARG A 534 26.81 -7.26 26.69
N SER A 535 27.28 -6.28 25.98
CA SER A 535 26.90 -4.92 26.26
C SER A 535 25.50 -4.63 25.75
N THR A 536 24.88 -3.78 26.45
CA THR A 536 23.46 -3.50 26.55
C THR A 536 22.87 -2.76 25.36
N GLY A 537 22.05 -3.33 24.64
CA GLY A 537 21.20 -2.67 23.64
C GLY A 537 20.18 -3.61 23.07
N ASN A 538 20.51 -4.89 23.02
CA ASN A 538 19.57 -5.91 22.59
C ASN A 538 19.28 -6.86 23.74
N ALA A 539 18.02 -7.08 24.01
CA ALA A 539 17.59 -8.18 24.87
C ALA A 539 18.34 -9.45 24.53
N ALA A 540 18.64 -10.25 25.51
CA ALA A 540 19.27 -11.55 25.29
C ALA A 540 18.48 -12.29 24.19
N GLY A 541 19.14 -12.60 23.09
CA GLY A 541 18.52 -13.34 22.00
C GLY A 541 18.09 -14.72 22.49
N GLY A 542 16.99 -15.22 21.97
CA GLY A 542 16.49 -16.53 22.36
C GLY A 542 15.13 -16.85 21.76
N VAL A 543 14.65 -18.04 22.04
CA VAL A 543 13.30 -18.47 21.73
C VAL A 543 12.53 -18.56 23.03
N GLN A 544 11.37 -17.92 23.09
CA GLN A 544 10.47 -17.97 24.22
C GLN A 544 9.15 -18.59 23.80
N LEU A 545 8.63 -19.50 24.60
CA LEU A 545 7.31 -20.09 24.45
C LEU A 545 6.53 -19.77 25.73
N ALA A 546 5.43 -19.04 25.59
CA ALA A 546 4.61 -18.64 26.72
C ALA A 546 3.14 -18.96 26.44
N GLY A 547 2.49 -19.61 27.40
CA GLY A 547 1.08 -19.97 27.28
C GLY A 547 0.66 -21.04 28.26
N GLY A 548 -0.65 -21.31 28.32
CA GLY A 548 -1.26 -22.26 29.25
C GLY A 548 -1.03 -23.73 28.89
N ALA A 549 -0.84 -24.06 27.63
CA ALA A 549 -0.59 -25.41 27.17
C ALA A 549 0.43 -25.43 26.03
N LEU A 550 1.52 -26.12 26.24
CA LEU A 550 2.58 -26.33 25.26
C LEU A 550 2.59 -27.78 24.80
N LYS A 551 2.55 -27.99 23.49
CA LYS A 551 2.77 -29.30 22.86
C LYS A 551 3.94 -29.22 21.90
N VAL A 552 4.98 -29.99 22.17
CA VAL A 552 6.08 -30.20 21.24
C VAL A 552 5.88 -31.56 20.61
N GLN A 553 5.63 -31.59 19.32
CA GLN A 553 5.44 -32.83 18.58
C GLN A 553 6.78 -33.41 18.17
N ARG A 554 6.80 -34.72 17.94
CA ARG A 554 7.99 -35.39 17.44
C ARG A 554 8.51 -34.71 16.16
N ASP A 555 9.83 -34.61 16.07
CA ASP A 555 10.56 -33.99 14.94
C ASP A 555 10.35 -32.47 14.78
N ALA A 556 9.76 -31.77 15.76
CA ALA A 556 9.79 -30.31 15.84
C ALA A 556 11.18 -29.84 16.30
N ILE A 557 11.70 -28.78 15.70
CA ILE A 557 13.03 -28.22 15.97
C ILE A 557 12.91 -26.78 16.44
#